data_326641ab735142ee1226d7cfe4557fbc
#
_entry.id   326641ab735142ee1226d7cfe4557fbc
#
_cell.length_a   1.000
_cell.length_b   1.000
_cell.length_c   1.000
_cell.angle_alpha   90.00
_cell.angle_beta   90.00
_cell.angle_gamma   90.00
#
_symmetry.space_group_name_H-M   'P 1'
#
loop_
_entity.id
_entity.type
_entity.pdbx_description
1 polymer ?
#
loop_
_entity_poly.entity_id
_entity_poly.type
_entity_poly.pdbx_seq_one_letter_code
_entity_poly.pdbx_strand_id
1 'polypeptide(L)'
;MEAAIKRILPHSTEAEQAVVGAMLMDKDAIVTASEILSGADFYQNAYGVLFDAMVGLFQTGKPVDLITLQEYLKENNAPPEISGLEFVRDLLVNVQTSANVKYYAEIVREKSTLRKMIKINEEIANACYLENQPLDRIMDSAEKRIFEITQQGNSQDYTPIKQVVLNALEVIEKASKTKGTVTGIPTGFIDLDYKLSGLQRSDLILVAARPSMGKTAFVLNIAQHVAFRQQKAVAIFSLEMSKEQLVNRLFSLESHVDAQVLRTGNLKDTDWEKLIEGAGTIGKSKLIIDDTSGISITEMRSKCRKYKLETGLDLIIIDYLQLMSGSGGRSNESRQQEISEISRSLKGLARELNVPVIALSQLSRAVEQRTDKRPMLSDLRESGAIEQDADVCMFIYREDYYVPDTEDKNIAEIIIAKQRNGPVGTVRLAWMPQYTRFGNELRQDS
;
A
#
# COMPACT_ATOMS: atom_id res chain seq x y z
N MET A 1 23.02 43.02 -7.10
CA MET A 1 21.70 43.57 -6.68
C MET A 1 20.63 42.66 -7.27
N GLU A 2 20.26 41.60 -6.57
CA GLU A 2 19.11 40.79 -6.95
C GLU A 2 17.86 41.62 -6.67
N ALA A 3 17.11 41.92 -7.73
CA ALA A 3 15.82 42.57 -7.60
C ALA A 3 14.92 41.67 -6.72
N ALA A 4 14.42 42.20 -5.61
CA ALA A 4 13.45 41.54 -4.77
C ALA A 4 12.20 41.22 -5.65
N ILE A 5 12.13 40.00 -6.15
CA ILE A 5 10.99 39.52 -6.88
C ILE A 5 9.82 39.61 -5.89
N LYS A 6 8.87 40.51 -6.13
CA LYS A 6 7.61 40.57 -5.39
C LYS A 6 6.92 39.21 -5.58
N ARG A 7 7.01 38.33 -4.60
CA ARG A 7 6.43 36.98 -4.65
C ARG A 7 4.91 37.11 -4.52
N ILE A 8 4.24 37.25 -5.67
CA ILE A 8 2.78 37.21 -5.74
C ILE A 8 2.40 35.72 -5.77
N LEU A 9 1.46 35.33 -4.91
CA LEU A 9 0.99 33.93 -4.87
C LEU A 9 0.34 33.56 -6.22
N PRO A 10 0.54 32.34 -6.72
CA PRO A 10 -0.04 31.87 -7.98
C PRO A 10 -1.55 31.95 -7.98
N HIS A 11 -2.14 32.64 -8.97
CA HIS A 11 -3.58 32.80 -9.17
C HIS A 11 -3.88 33.07 -10.64
N SER A 12 -5.13 32.93 -11.03
CA SER A 12 -5.69 33.43 -12.29
C SER A 12 -7.09 33.97 -12.02
N THR A 13 -7.18 35.28 -11.90
CA THR A 13 -8.42 35.99 -11.62
C THR A 13 -9.45 35.73 -12.72
N GLU A 14 -9.00 35.68 -13.97
CA GLU A 14 -9.83 35.42 -15.14
C GLU A 14 -10.48 34.02 -15.09
N ALA A 15 -9.68 32.98 -14.69
CA ALA A 15 -10.22 31.64 -14.56
C ALA A 15 -11.18 31.51 -13.38
N GLU A 16 -10.88 32.14 -12.23
CA GLU A 16 -11.74 32.16 -11.05
C GLU A 16 -13.10 32.83 -11.40
N GLN A 17 -13.06 33.98 -12.08
CA GLN A 17 -14.23 34.70 -12.53
C GLN A 17 -15.06 33.89 -13.54
N ALA A 18 -14.38 33.21 -14.49
CA ALA A 18 -15.03 32.38 -15.49
C ALA A 18 -15.77 31.18 -14.86
N VAL A 19 -15.17 30.53 -13.82
CA VAL A 19 -15.84 29.44 -13.09
C VAL A 19 -17.12 29.93 -12.41
N VAL A 20 -17.03 31.00 -11.60
CA VAL A 20 -18.17 31.52 -10.83
C VAL A 20 -19.29 32.04 -11.76
N GLY A 21 -18.91 32.71 -12.85
CA GLY A 21 -19.86 33.18 -13.85
C GLY A 21 -20.53 32.05 -14.64
N ALA A 22 -19.79 30.99 -14.99
CA ALA A 22 -20.35 29.79 -15.64
C ALA A 22 -21.40 29.09 -14.75
N MET A 23 -21.16 29.01 -13.43
CA MET A 23 -22.06 28.40 -12.46
C MET A 23 -23.38 29.20 -12.30
N LEU A 24 -23.35 30.51 -12.51
CA LEU A 24 -24.55 31.33 -12.55
C LEU A 24 -25.38 31.15 -13.83
N MET A 25 -24.73 30.79 -14.93
CA MET A 25 -25.37 30.59 -16.23
C MET A 25 -25.97 29.21 -16.40
N ASP A 26 -25.37 28.19 -15.78
CA ASP A 26 -25.72 26.81 -16.06
C ASP A 26 -25.57 25.93 -14.80
N LYS A 27 -26.63 25.15 -14.51
CA LYS A 27 -26.67 24.23 -13.36
C LYS A 27 -25.69 23.07 -13.50
N ASP A 28 -25.44 22.61 -14.71
CA ASP A 28 -24.48 21.54 -14.96
C ASP A 28 -23.04 22.00 -14.72
N ALA A 29 -22.78 23.30 -14.89
CA ALA A 29 -21.51 23.92 -14.52
C ALA A 29 -21.26 23.89 -13.00
N ILE A 30 -22.32 24.00 -12.17
CA ILE A 30 -22.20 23.87 -10.71
C ILE A 30 -21.72 22.47 -10.31
N VAL A 31 -22.34 21.44 -10.91
CA VAL A 31 -21.94 20.03 -10.66
C VAL A 31 -20.48 19.82 -11.04
N THR A 32 -20.12 20.20 -12.28
CA THR A 32 -18.77 20.02 -12.81
C THR A 32 -17.71 20.76 -11.99
N ALA A 33 -18.00 22.01 -11.59
CA ALA A 33 -17.05 22.80 -10.81
C ALA A 33 -16.92 22.30 -9.36
N SER A 34 -18.01 21.86 -8.73
CA SER A 34 -18.00 21.34 -7.36
C SER A 34 -17.30 19.98 -7.22
N GLU A 35 -17.19 19.19 -8.30
CA GLU A 35 -16.37 17.97 -8.33
C GLU A 35 -14.87 18.28 -8.30
N ILE A 36 -14.44 19.48 -8.74
CA ILE A 36 -13.05 19.85 -8.94
C ILE A 36 -12.55 20.79 -7.85
N LEU A 37 -13.39 21.71 -7.40
CA LEU A 37 -13.04 22.83 -6.53
C LEU A 37 -13.90 22.90 -5.26
N SER A 38 -13.36 23.61 -4.28
CA SER A 38 -14.05 24.13 -3.09
C SER A 38 -13.83 25.63 -3.00
N GLY A 39 -14.62 26.34 -2.19
CA GLY A 39 -14.44 27.79 -2.00
C GLY A 39 -13.05 28.17 -1.49
N ALA A 40 -12.38 27.29 -0.74
CA ALA A 40 -11.01 27.49 -0.24
C ALA A 40 -9.94 27.46 -1.36
N ASP A 41 -10.28 26.99 -2.56
CA ASP A 41 -9.34 26.91 -3.68
C ASP A 41 -9.23 28.22 -4.47
N PHE A 42 -10.08 29.21 -4.18
CA PHE A 42 -10.04 30.52 -4.82
C PHE A 42 -9.01 31.43 -4.14
N TYR A 43 -8.30 32.21 -4.94
CA TYR A 43 -7.37 33.23 -4.44
C TYR A 43 -8.14 34.42 -3.91
N GLN A 44 -9.19 34.85 -4.64
CA GLN A 44 -10.06 35.88 -4.19
C GLN A 44 -11.18 35.30 -3.31
N ASN A 45 -11.16 35.66 -2.03
CA ASN A 45 -12.14 35.20 -1.06
C ASN A 45 -13.58 35.43 -1.49
N ALA A 46 -13.85 36.55 -2.21
CA ALA A 46 -15.15 36.87 -2.75
C ALA A 46 -15.70 35.77 -3.68
N TYR A 47 -14.86 35.26 -4.58
CA TYR A 47 -15.25 34.18 -5.49
C TYR A 47 -15.46 32.86 -4.76
N GLY A 48 -14.62 32.57 -3.74
CA GLY A 48 -14.81 31.41 -2.89
C GLY A 48 -16.14 31.40 -2.15
N VAL A 49 -16.53 32.53 -1.57
CA VAL A 49 -17.83 32.71 -0.88
C VAL A 49 -19.00 32.53 -1.85
N LEU A 50 -18.92 33.11 -3.05
CA LEU A 50 -19.93 32.92 -4.08
C LEU A 50 -20.06 31.48 -4.54
N PHE A 51 -18.93 30.81 -4.73
CA PHE A 51 -18.86 29.39 -5.11
C PHE A 51 -19.60 28.53 -4.07
N ASP A 52 -19.24 28.66 -2.80
CA ASP A 52 -19.84 27.87 -1.72
C ASP A 52 -21.34 28.19 -1.55
N ALA A 53 -21.73 29.43 -1.73
CA ALA A 53 -23.15 29.84 -1.68
C ALA A 53 -23.97 29.19 -2.81
N MET A 54 -23.45 29.16 -4.03
CA MET A 54 -24.11 28.52 -5.18
C MET A 54 -24.21 27.01 -5.01
N VAL A 55 -23.16 26.36 -4.53
CA VAL A 55 -23.15 24.92 -4.20
C VAL A 55 -24.19 24.63 -3.10
N GLY A 56 -24.25 25.45 -2.05
CA GLY A 56 -25.24 25.31 -0.97
C GLY A 56 -26.68 25.45 -1.44
N LEU A 57 -26.99 26.44 -2.29
CA LEU A 57 -28.29 26.59 -2.91
C LEU A 57 -28.66 25.39 -3.77
N PHE A 58 -27.72 24.91 -4.59
CA PHE A 58 -27.93 23.76 -5.45
C PHE A 58 -28.22 22.48 -4.64
N GLN A 59 -27.46 22.21 -3.57
CA GLN A 59 -27.66 21.08 -2.69
C GLN A 59 -28.99 21.08 -1.95
N THR A 60 -29.53 22.29 -1.66
CA THR A 60 -30.85 22.45 -1.02
C THR A 60 -32.00 22.43 -2.03
N GLY A 61 -31.72 22.19 -3.33
CA GLY A 61 -32.73 22.16 -4.38
C GLY A 61 -33.34 23.50 -4.74
N LYS A 62 -32.78 24.64 -4.25
CA LYS A 62 -33.22 25.98 -4.58
C LYS A 62 -32.68 26.41 -5.95
N PRO A 63 -33.38 27.24 -6.71
CA PRO A 63 -32.87 27.81 -7.95
C PRO A 63 -31.61 28.65 -7.66
N VAL A 64 -30.62 28.57 -8.53
CA VAL A 64 -29.40 29.39 -8.43
C VAL A 64 -29.51 30.48 -9.48
N ASP A 65 -29.92 31.67 -9.03
CA ASP A 65 -30.01 32.89 -9.82
C ASP A 65 -29.58 34.13 -8.99
N LEU A 66 -29.49 35.27 -9.62
CA LEU A 66 -29.03 36.51 -8.97
C LEU A 66 -29.81 36.87 -7.71
N ILE A 67 -31.12 36.63 -7.69
CA ILE A 67 -32.00 37.01 -6.58
C ILE A 67 -31.83 36.06 -5.41
N THR A 68 -31.91 34.77 -5.69
CA THR A 68 -31.78 33.72 -4.68
C THR A 68 -30.37 33.67 -4.07
N LEU A 69 -29.34 33.91 -4.90
CA LEU A 69 -27.95 33.98 -4.42
C LEU A 69 -27.75 35.19 -3.50
N GLN A 70 -28.30 36.37 -3.88
CA GLN A 70 -28.20 37.57 -3.04
C GLN A 70 -28.90 37.39 -1.69
N GLU A 71 -30.08 36.77 -1.68
CA GLU A 71 -30.83 36.50 -0.46
C GLU A 71 -30.07 35.51 0.44
N TYR A 72 -29.53 34.42 -0.13
CA TYR A 72 -28.72 33.47 0.58
C TYR A 72 -27.44 34.07 1.18
N LEU A 73 -26.76 34.96 0.44
CA LEU A 73 -25.59 35.68 0.94
C LEU A 73 -25.92 36.60 2.10
N LYS A 74 -27.08 37.30 2.07
CA LYS A 74 -27.54 38.14 3.17
C LYS A 74 -27.88 37.31 4.41
N GLU A 75 -28.59 36.20 4.24
CA GLU A 75 -28.95 35.29 5.34
C GLU A 75 -27.71 34.74 6.04
N ASN A 76 -26.64 34.52 5.31
CA ASN A 76 -25.38 34.01 5.83
C ASN A 76 -24.35 35.09 6.23
N ASN A 77 -24.81 36.35 6.40
CA ASN A 77 -23.98 37.47 6.81
C ASN A 77 -22.74 37.71 5.93
N ALA A 78 -22.83 37.48 4.64
CA ALA A 78 -21.73 37.76 3.71
C ALA A 78 -21.44 39.27 3.66
N PRO A 79 -20.19 39.71 3.45
CA PRO A 79 -19.83 41.11 3.36
C PRO A 79 -20.66 41.85 2.31
N PRO A 80 -21.08 43.12 2.58
CA PRO A 80 -21.92 43.91 1.64
C PRO A 80 -21.30 44.05 0.25
N GLU A 81 -19.98 44.05 0.16
CA GLU A 81 -19.21 44.14 -1.08
C GLU A 81 -19.45 42.94 -2.01
N ILE A 82 -19.68 41.74 -1.43
CA ILE A 82 -19.88 40.48 -2.16
C ILE A 82 -21.37 40.25 -2.44
N SER A 83 -22.26 40.71 -1.55
CA SER A 83 -23.70 40.55 -1.67
C SER A 83 -24.36 41.67 -2.56
N GLY A 84 -23.55 42.60 -3.09
CA GLY A 84 -24.00 43.67 -3.98
C GLY A 84 -24.38 43.16 -5.38
N LEU A 85 -25.54 43.56 -5.89
CA LEU A 85 -26.01 43.20 -7.24
C LEU A 85 -25.05 43.59 -8.36
N GLU A 86 -24.31 44.69 -8.21
CA GLU A 86 -23.35 45.17 -9.19
C GLU A 86 -22.20 44.19 -9.34
N PHE A 87 -21.63 43.69 -8.22
CA PHE A 87 -20.52 42.74 -8.23
C PHE A 87 -20.88 41.42 -8.93
N VAL A 88 -22.07 40.88 -8.61
CA VAL A 88 -22.54 39.62 -9.22
C VAL A 88 -22.91 39.80 -10.67
N ARG A 89 -23.43 40.99 -11.07
CA ARG A 89 -23.77 41.34 -12.46
C ARG A 89 -22.50 41.47 -13.31
N ASP A 90 -21.46 42.08 -12.80
CA ASP A 90 -20.19 42.25 -13.51
C ASP A 90 -19.53 40.92 -13.84
N LEU A 91 -19.76 39.88 -13.01
CA LEU A 91 -19.33 38.53 -13.30
C LEU A 91 -19.95 37.93 -14.56
N LEU A 92 -21.25 38.17 -14.77
CA LEU A 92 -21.99 37.67 -15.94
C LEU A 92 -21.58 38.35 -17.24
N VAL A 93 -21.22 39.65 -17.18
CA VAL A 93 -20.80 40.38 -18.37
C VAL A 93 -19.50 39.85 -18.98
N ASN A 94 -18.62 39.29 -18.13
CA ASN A 94 -17.30 38.84 -18.55
C ASN A 94 -17.25 37.36 -18.96
N VAL A 95 -18.33 36.60 -18.78
CA VAL A 95 -18.38 35.17 -19.11
C VAL A 95 -19.27 34.94 -20.32
N GLN A 96 -18.67 34.45 -21.42
CA GLN A 96 -19.37 34.24 -22.68
C GLN A 96 -19.99 32.86 -22.86
N THR A 97 -19.52 31.85 -22.10
CA THR A 97 -19.99 30.47 -22.20
C THR A 97 -19.69 29.65 -20.96
N SER A 98 -20.59 28.73 -20.60
CA SER A 98 -20.40 27.73 -19.54
C SER A 98 -19.65 26.46 -20.02
N ALA A 99 -19.50 26.25 -21.31
CA ALA A 99 -19.02 25.02 -21.91
C ALA A 99 -17.59 24.63 -21.45
N ASN A 100 -16.77 25.61 -21.09
CA ASN A 100 -15.35 25.38 -20.72
C ASN A 100 -15.11 25.40 -19.20
N VAL A 101 -16.14 25.33 -18.37
CA VAL A 101 -16.02 25.42 -16.91
C VAL A 101 -15.03 24.42 -16.33
N LYS A 102 -14.99 23.19 -16.85
CA LYS A 102 -14.03 22.16 -16.42
C LYS A 102 -12.59 22.61 -16.60
N TYR A 103 -12.26 23.16 -17.75
CA TYR A 103 -10.91 23.64 -18.05
C TYR A 103 -10.50 24.79 -17.12
N TYR A 104 -11.40 25.76 -16.90
CA TYR A 104 -11.13 26.86 -15.97
C TYR A 104 -11.01 26.40 -14.52
N ALA A 105 -11.83 25.44 -14.10
CA ALA A 105 -11.73 24.84 -12.78
C ALA A 105 -10.38 24.09 -12.59
N GLU A 106 -9.88 23.41 -13.60
CA GLU A 106 -8.56 22.77 -13.56
C GLU A 106 -7.44 23.80 -13.41
N ILE A 107 -7.51 24.97 -14.06
CA ILE A 107 -6.54 26.06 -13.88
C ILE A 107 -6.58 26.57 -12.43
N VAL A 108 -7.77 26.84 -11.88
CA VAL A 108 -7.92 27.31 -10.49
C VAL A 108 -7.33 26.30 -9.52
N ARG A 109 -7.61 25.00 -9.71
CA ARG A 109 -7.08 23.91 -8.90
C ARG A 109 -5.55 23.85 -8.96
N GLU A 110 -4.96 23.98 -10.16
CA GLU A 110 -3.50 24.02 -10.32
C GLU A 110 -2.88 25.16 -9.51
N LYS A 111 -3.43 26.37 -9.62
CA LYS A 111 -2.94 27.54 -8.87
C LYS A 111 -3.16 27.39 -7.37
N SER A 112 -4.26 26.82 -6.93
CA SER A 112 -4.52 26.48 -5.52
C SER A 112 -3.49 25.48 -5.00
N THR A 113 -3.20 24.42 -5.76
CA THR A 113 -2.19 23.43 -5.39
C THR A 113 -0.81 24.05 -5.21
N LEU A 114 -0.42 24.96 -6.11
CA LEU A 114 0.84 25.70 -5.98
C LEU A 114 0.89 26.56 -4.71
N ARG A 115 -0.23 27.25 -4.36
CA ARG A 115 -0.32 28.02 -3.12
C ARG A 115 -0.21 27.13 -1.87
N LYS A 116 -0.90 25.97 -1.87
CA LYS A 116 -0.77 24.97 -0.79
C LYS A 116 0.65 24.49 -0.63
N MET A 117 1.34 24.18 -1.75
CA MET A 117 2.76 23.78 -1.72
C MET A 117 3.66 24.88 -1.16
N ILE A 118 3.48 26.15 -1.56
CA ILE A 118 4.24 27.30 -1.04
C ILE A 118 4.05 27.37 0.47
N LYS A 119 2.79 27.34 0.96
CA LYS A 119 2.48 27.44 2.38
C LYS A 119 3.12 26.30 3.19
N ILE A 120 3.05 25.08 2.72
CA ILE A 120 3.65 23.92 3.39
C ILE A 120 5.17 24.02 3.42
N ASN A 121 5.80 24.47 2.33
CA ASN A 121 7.25 24.68 2.32
C ASN A 121 7.69 25.78 3.31
N GLU A 122 6.90 26.85 3.46
CA GLU A 122 7.16 27.89 4.47
C GLU A 122 7.01 27.32 5.89
N GLU A 123 6.00 26.49 6.15
CA GLU A 123 5.81 25.86 7.45
C GLU A 123 6.94 24.87 7.78
N ILE A 124 7.41 24.08 6.79
CA ILE A 124 8.55 23.18 6.94
C ILE A 124 9.83 23.97 7.20
N ALA A 125 10.09 25.05 6.44
CA ALA A 125 11.24 25.91 6.65
C ALA A 125 11.25 26.53 8.06
N ASN A 126 10.10 27.03 8.51
CA ASN A 126 9.95 27.58 9.86
C ASN A 126 10.22 26.51 10.95
N ALA A 127 9.73 25.28 10.77
CA ALA A 127 9.98 24.19 11.70
C ALA A 127 11.49 23.84 11.77
N CYS A 128 12.20 23.89 10.63
CA CYS A 128 13.65 23.70 10.58
C CYS A 128 14.43 24.83 11.30
N TYR A 129 14.01 26.09 11.12
CA TYR A 129 14.65 27.23 11.79
C TYR A 129 14.43 27.26 13.30
N LEU A 130 13.27 26.80 13.76
CA LEU A 130 12.91 26.81 15.19
C LEU A 130 13.61 25.73 16.00
N GLU A 131 14.08 24.64 15.38
CA GLU A 131 14.78 23.49 15.99
C GLU A 131 14.10 22.94 17.27
N ASN A 132 12.78 23.12 17.39
CA ASN A 132 12.02 22.77 18.60
C ASN A 132 11.54 21.32 18.62
N GLN A 133 11.84 20.54 17.58
CA GLN A 133 11.49 19.12 17.44
C GLN A 133 12.68 18.31 16.91
N PRO A 134 12.76 16.99 17.24
CA PRO A 134 13.74 16.11 16.64
C PRO A 134 13.62 16.08 15.11
N LEU A 135 14.77 15.96 14.41
CA LEU A 135 14.85 15.97 12.95
C LEU A 135 13.89 14.96 12.32
N ASP A 136 13.82 13.73 12.85
CA ASP A 136 12.96 12.68 12.33
C ASP A 136 11.48 13.10 12.31
N ARG A 137 11.02 13.80 13.36
CA ARG A 137 9.63 14.31 13.40
C ARG A 137 9.36 15.42 12.39
N ILE A 138 10.35 16.27 12.14
CA ILE A 138 10.22 17.31 11.11
C ILE A 138 10.13 16.64 9.73
N MET A 139 10.96 15.62 9.46
CA MET A 139 10.96 14.85 8.23
C MET A 139 9.62 14.12 8.00
N ASP A 140 9.15 13.38 9.00
CA ASP A 140 7.85 12.67 8.94
C ASP A 140 6.67 13.63 8.69
N SER A 141 6.67 14.78 9.38
CA SER A 141 5.64 15.81 9.20
C SER A 141 5.67 16.42 7.80
N ALA A 142 6.87 16.67 7.26
CA ALA A 142 7.06 17.21 5.92
C ALA A 142 6.56 16.22 4.86
N GLU A 143 6.95 14.95 4.95
CA GLU A 143 6.51 13.90 4.04
C GLU A 143 4.98 13.76 4.05
N LYS A 144 4.38 13.69 5.24
CA LYS A 144 2.93 13.59 5.40
C LYS A 144 2.19 14.75 4.73
N ARG A 145 2.63 15.99 4.94
CA ARG A 145 1.99 17.18 4.39
C ARG A 145 2.12 17.29 2.86
N ILE A 146 3.30 16.94 2.31
CA ILE A 146 3.49 16.87 0.85
C ILE A 146 2.61 15.78 0.25
N PHE A 147 2.50 14.64 0.93
CA PHE A 147 1.65 13.54 0.49
C PHE A 147 0.15 13.91 0.49
N GLU A 148 -0.33 14.65 1.49
CA GLU A 148 -1.71 15.14 1.55
C GLU A 148 -2.06 16.02 0.34
N ILE A 149 -1.13 16.86 -0.16
CA ILE A 149 -1.35 17.63 -1.40
C ILE A 149 -1.47 16.73 -2.61
N THR A 150 -0.57 15.73 -2.73
CA THR A 150 -0.57 14.83 -3.89
C THR A 150 -1.81 13.94 -3.93
N GLN A 151 -2.37 13.58 -2.78
CA GLN A 151 -3.62 12.85 -2.70
C GLN A 151 -4.85 13.71 -3.04
N GLN A 152 -4.88 14.98 -2.59
CA GLN A 152 -5.99 15.90 -2.94
C GLN A 152 -6.07 16.18 -4.45
N GLY A 153 -4.99 16.00 -5.21
CA GLY A 153 -4.98 16.07 -6.67
C GLY A 153 -5.72 14.92 -7.37
N ASN A 154 -5.98 13.83 -6.67
CA ASN A 154 -6.61 12.60 -7.19
C ASN A 154 -8.03 12.36 -6.64
N SER A 155 -8.75 13.42 -6.28
CA SER A 155 -10.13 13.31 -5.77
C SER A 155 -11.18 12.96 -6.84
N GLN A 156 -10.88 11.98 -7.70
CA GLN A 156 -11.92 11.16 -8.31
C GLN A 156 -12.16 9.94 -7.42
N ASP A 157 -12.78 10.19 -6.27
CA ASP A 157 -12.95 9.15 -5.23
C ASP A 157 -14.12 8.19 -5.50
N TYR A 158 -14.83 8.33 -6.62
CA TYR A 158 -15.77 7.29 -7.03
C TYR A 158 -15.60 6.92 -8.50
N THR A 159 -15.47 5.64 -8.75
CA THR A 159 -15.52 5.11 -10.12
C THR A 159 -16.96 4.73 -10.40
N PRO A 160 -17.61 5.30 -11.45
CA PRO A 160 -18.97 4.92 -11.82
C PRO A 160 -19.07 3.39 -11.96
N ILE A 161 -20.14 2.79 -11.41
CA ILE A 161 -20.33 1.33 -11.41
C ILE A 161 -20.20 0.72 -12.81
N LYS A 162 -20.60 1.44 -13.84
CA LYS A 162 -20.44 1.02 -15.24
C LYS A 162 -18.99 0.73 -15.58
N GLN A 163 -18.05 1.61 -15.16
CA GLN A 163 -16.61 1.42 -15.41
C GLN A 163 -16.06 0.25 -14.59
N VAL A 164 -16.52 0.11 -13.33
CA VAL A 164 -16.11 -1.02 -12.47
C VAL A 164 -16.55 -2.34 -13.08
N VAL A 165 -17.78 -2.42 -13.63
CA VAL A 165 -18.30 -3.61 -14.31
C VAL A 165 -17.46 -3.94 -15.55
N LEU A 166 -17.12 -2.95 -16.37
CA LEU A 166 -16.28 -3.18 -17.56
C LEU A 166 -14.90 -3.70 -17.17
N ASN A 167 -14.26 -3.08 -16.20
CA ASN A 167 -12.96 -3.53 -15.68
C ASN A 167 -13.02 -4.96 -15.12
N ALA A 168 -14.09 -5.30 -14.39
CA ALA A 168 -14.31 -6.64 -13.85
C ALA A 168 -14.49 -7.68 -14.98
N LEU A 169 -15.26 -7.34 -16.03
CA LEU A 169 -15.42 -8.20 -17.20
C LEU A 169 -14.10 -8.45 -17.93
N GLU A 170 -13.25 -7.43 -18.08
CA GLU A 170 -11.92 -7.60 -18.67
C GLU A 170 -11.04 -8.56 -17.85
N VAL A 171 -11.09 -8.46 -16.52
CA VAL A 171 -10.35 -9.36 -15.63
C VAL A 171 -10.86 -10.80 -15.78
N ILE A 172 -12.18 -11.01 -15.81
CA ILE A 172 -12.80 -12.33 -16.01
C ILE A 172 -12.44 -12.89 -17.39
N GLU A 173 -12.48 -12.06 -18.44
CA GLU A 173 -12.12 -12.49 -19.79
C GLU A 173 -10.64 -12.92 -19.88
N LYS A 174 -9.73 -12.15 -19.28
CA LYS A 174 -8.31 -12.51 -19.19
C LYS A 174 -8.13 -13.83 -18.44
N ALA A 175 -8.80 -14.01 -17.32
CA ALA A 175 -8.73 -15.24 -16.53
C ALA A 175 -9.29 -16.45 -17.32
N SER A 176 -10.36 -16.28 -18.10
CA SER A 176 -10.94 -17.37 -18.93
C SER A 176 -10.01 -17.79 -20.06
N LYS A 177 -9.27 -16.86 -20.65
CA LYS A 177 -8.30 -17.13 -21.74
C LYS A 177 -7.04 -17.87 -21.25
N THR A 178 -6.63 -17.68 -20.00
CA THR A 178 -5.48 -18.36 -19.39
C THR A 178 -5.76 -19.82 -18.97
N LYS A 179 -6.94 -20.39 -19.34
CA LYS A 179 -7.35 -21.75 -19.00
C LYS A 179 -6.97 -22.13 -17.56
N GLY A 180 -7.33 -21.24 -16.66
CA GLY A 180 -7.79 -21.62 -15.34
C GLY A 180 -6.77 -22.05 -14.33
N THR A 181 -5.63 -21.39 -14.14
CA THR A 181 -4.87 -21.88 -13.00
C THR A 181 -4.49 -20.83 -11.99
N VAL A 182 -3.96 -19.69 -12.37
CA VAL A 182 -3.46 -18.74 -11.36
C VAL A 182 -3.71 -17.31 -11.86
N THR A 183 -4.60 -16.58 -11.22
CA THR A 183 -4.87 -15.16 -11.54
C THR A 183 -3.88 -14.21 -10.88
N GLY A 184 -3.35 -14.60 -9.73
CA GLY A 184 -2.34 -13.87 -8.98
C GLY A 184 -0.91 -14.26 -9.37
N ILE A 185 0.05 -13.98 -8.48
CA ILE A 185 1.45 -14.39 -8.64
C ILE A 185 1.60 -15.81 -8.13
N PRO A 186 2.01 -16.77 -8.97
CA PRO A 186 2.25 -18.14 -8.53
C PRO A 186 3.32 -18.23 -7.45
N THR A 187 3.07 -19.02 -6.41
CA THR A 187 4.02 -19.27 -5.32
C THR A 187 5.08 -20.32 -5.68
N GLY A 188 4.78 -21.17 -6.68
CA GLY A 188 5.56 -22.36 -7.03
C GLY A 188 5.09 -23.63 -6.33
N PHE A 189 4.12 -23.54 -5.42
CA PHE A 189 3.50 -24.68 -4.77
C PHE A 189 2.12 -24.94 -5.40
N ILE A 190 2.01 -26.00 -6.19
CA ILE A 190 0.86 -26.27 -7.07
C ILE A 190 -0.46 -26.29 -6.31
N ASP A 191 -0.54 -27.05 -5.21
CA ASP A 191 -1.78 -27.16 -4.44
C ASP A 191 -2.12 -25.86 -3.68
N LEU A 192 -1.10 -25.10 -3.28
CA LEU A 192 -1.29 -23.80 -2.66
C LEU A 192 -1.80 -22.78 -3.70
N ASP A 193 -1.20 -22.77 -4.89
CA ASP A 193 -1.61 -21.92 -6.00
C ASP A 193 -3.03 -22.24 -6.46
N TYR A 194 -3.42 -23.51 -6.46
CA TYR A 194 -4.79 -23.93 -6.75
C TYR A 194 -5.79 -23.38 -5.72
N LYS A 195 -5.47 -23.44 -4.42
CA LYS A 195 -6.37 -22.96 -3.35
C LYS A 195 -6.44 -21.44 -3.27
N LEU A 196 -5.32 -20.73 -3.47
CA LEU A 196 -5.23 -19.27 -3.38
C LEU A 196 -5.48 -18.57 -4.72
N SER A 197 -5.48 -19.31 -5.85
CA SER A 197 -5.36 -18.76 -7.20
C SER A 197 -4.11 -17.87 -7.36
N GLY A 198 -3.02 -18.22 -6.65
CA GLY A 198 -1.80 -17.42 -6.49
C GLY A 198 -1.95 -16.25 -5.51
N LEU A 199 -0.87 -15.49 -5.32
CA LEU A 199 -0.87 -14.30 -4.47
C LEU A 199 -1.57 -13.15 -5.19
N GLN A 200 -2.71 -12.69 -4.67
CA GLN A 200 -3.53 -11.67 -5.31
C GLN A 200 -2.97 -10.27 -5.03
N ARG A 201 -3.09 -9.38 -6.00
CA ARG A 201 -2.68 -7.98 -5.83
C ARG A 201 -3.49 -7.31 -4.71
N SER A 202 -2.86 -6.40 -4.00
CA SER A 202 -3.45 -5.68 -2.86
C SER A 202 -3.81 -6.54 -1.65
N ASP A 203 -3.48 -7.84 -1.63
CA ASP A 203 -3.72 -8.70 -0.48
C ASP A 203 -2.60 -8.58 0.55
N LEU A 204 -3.02 -8.60 1.82
CA LEU A 204 -2.15 -8.81 2.97
C LEU A 204 -2.26 -10.29 3.38
N ILE A 205 -1.15 -11.01 3.27
CA ILE A 205 -1.05 -12.45 3.53
C ILE A 205 -0.21 -12.63 4.79
N LEU A 206 -0.80 -13.20 5.82
CA LEU A 206 -0.12 -13.52 7.05
C LEU A 206 0.38 -14.97 7.01
N VAL A 207 1.66 -15.17 7.30
CA VAL A 207 2.23 -16.52 7.49
C VAL A 207 2.79 -16.60 8.90
N ALA A 208 2.21 -17.44 9.73
CA ALA A 208 2.60 -17.55 11.12
C ALA A 208 3.04 -18.98 11.49
N ALA A 209 4.03 -19.07 12.36
CA ALA A 209 4.55 -20.35 12.84
C ALA A 209 5.25 -20.19 14.20
N ARG A 210 5.42 -21.32 14.90
CA ARG A 210 6.38 -21.40 16.00
C ARG A 210 7.82 -21.36 15.45
N PRO A 211 8.82 -20.97 16.26
CA PRO A 211 10.22 -21.05 15.87
C PRO A 211 10.59 -22.43 15.34
N SER A 212 11.54 -22.50 14.40
CA SER A 212 12.06 -23.71 13.78
C SER A 212 11.10 -24.50 12.87
N MET A 213 9.86 -24.02 12.65
CA MET A 213 8.91 -24.63 11.71
C MET A 213 9.25 -24.36 10.23
N GLY A 214 10.20 -23.45 9.95
CA GLY A 214 10.62 -23.14 8.58
C GLY A 214 9.94 -21.90 7.99
N LYS A 215 9.40 -20.98 8.80
CA LYS A 215 8.70 -19.76 8.35
C LYS A 215 9.48 -18.95 7.30
N THR A 216 10.73 -18.55 7.63
CA THR A 216 11.62 -17.81 6.71
C THR A 216 11.97 -18.64 5.48
N ALA A 217 12.21 -19.95 5.64
CA ALA A 217 12.48 -20.84 4.51
C ALA A 217 11.30 -20.88 3.51
N PHE A 218 10.08 -21.00 4.01
CA PHE A 218 8.88 -21.02 3.18
C PHE A 218 8.76 -19.78 2.29
N VAL A 219 8.91 -18.59 2.86
CA VAL A 219 8.81 -17.35 2.07
C VAL A 219 10.01 -17.13 1.17
N LEU A 220 11.21 -17.61 1.52
CA LEU A 220 12.36 -17.59 0.62
C LEU A 220 12.16 -18.52 -0.60
N ASN A 221 11.48 -19.66 -0.43
CA ASN A 221 11.10 -20.51 -1.57
C ASN A 221 10.12 -19.81 -2.50
N ILE A 222 9.13 -19.08 -1.95
CA ILE A 222 8.22 -18.25 -2.74
C ILE A 222 9.01 -17.13 -3.45
N ALA A 223 9.88 -16.42 -2.72
CA ALA A 223 10.70 -15.34 -3.28
C ALA A 223 11.59 -15.84 -4.42
N GLN A 224 12.24 -16.99 -4.25
CA GLN A 224 13.04 -17.65 -5.28
C GLN A 224 12.20 -17.95 -6.52
N HIS A 225 11.03 -18.58 -6.37
CA HIS A 225 10.17 -18.89 -7.50
C HIS A 225 9.75 -17.62 -8.25
N VAL A 226 9.30 -16.59 -7.52
CA VAL A 226 8.81 -15.32 -8.08
C VAL A 226 9.94 -14.53 -8.74
N ALA A 227 11.09 -14.39 -8.07
CA ALA A 227 12.20 -13.58 -8.59
C ALA A 227 13.01 -14.29 -9.66
N PHE A 228 13.29 -15.63 -9.51
CA PHE A 228 14.20 -16.33 -10.41
C PHE A 228 13.49 -17.01 -11.57
N ARG A 229 12.30 -17.59 -11.36
CA ARG A 229 11.56 -18.30 -12.41
C ARG A 229 10.60 -17.40 -13.17
N GLN A 230 9.94 -16.43 -12.47
CA GLN A 230 9.00 -15.52 -13.11
C GLN A 230 9.61 -14.16 -13.47
N GLN A 231 10.86 -13.90 -13.09
CA GLN A 231 11.58 -12.64 -13.35
C GLN A 231 10.85 -11.39 -12.82
N LYS A 232 10.08 -11.54 -11.73
CA LYS A 232 9.35 -10.46 -11.07
C LYS A 232 10.19 -9.82 -9.98
N ALA A 233 9.89 -8.55 -9.67
CA ALA A 233 10.60 -7.81 -8.63
C ALA A 233 10.04 -8.13 -7.25
N VAL A 234 10.91 -8.59 -6.34
CA VAL A 234 10.58 -8.99 -4.97
C VAL A 234 11.42 -8.18 -3.99
N ALA A 235 10.78 -7.54 -3.01
CA ALA A 235 11.46 -6.90 -1.90
C ALA A 235 11.27 -7.72 -0.62
N ILE A 236 12.37 -8.05 0.06
CA ILE A 236 12.39 -8.74 1.36
C ILE A 236 12.92 -7.77 2.41
N PHE A 237 12.10 -7.45 3.41
CA PHE A 237 12.51 -6.74 4.62
C PHE A 237 12.79 -7.77 5.70
N SER A 238 14.07 -7.96 6.03
CA SER A 238 14.52 -8.93 7.02
C SER A 238 14.92 -8.21 8.31
N LEU A 239 14.11 -8.33 9.33
CA LEU A 239 14.33 -7.65 10.61
C LEU A 239 15.03 -8.55 11.64
N GLU A 240 15.13 -9.85 11.36
CA GLU A 240 15.75 -10.87 12.22
C GLU A 240 17.12 -11.32 11.71
N MET A 241 17.27 -11.45 10.39
CA MET A 241 18.47 -12.03 9.77
C MET A 241 19.18 -11.01 8.88
N SER A 242 20.51 -11.06 8.84
CA SER A 242 21.27 -10.24 7.89
C SER A 242 21.05 -10.68 6.44
N LYS A 243 21.27 -9.77 5.50
CA LYS A 243 21.17 -10.04 4.06
C LYS A 243 22.11 -11.17 3.61
N GLU A 244 23.32 -11.26 4.19
CA GLU A 244 24.27 -12.32 3.88
C GLU A 244 23.74 -13.69 4.31
N GLN A 245 23.08 -13.78 5.48
CA GLN A 245 22.46 -15.03 5.94
C GLN A 245 21.32 -15.47 5.03
N LEU A 246 20.50 -14.54 4.55
CA LEU A 246 19.44 -14.84 3.59
C LEU A 246 20.00 -15.28 2.24
N VAL A 247 21.03 -14.61 1.74
CA VAL A 247 21.71 -14.99 0.50
C VAL A 247 22.33 -16.39 0.62
N ASN A 248 22.94 -16.75 1.75
CA ASN A 248 23.45 -18.09 1.97
C ASN A 248 22.34 -19.17 1.94
N ARG A 249 21.14 -18.87 2.47
CA ARG A 249 19.98 -19.75 2.33
C ARG A 249 19.50 -19.85 0.88
N LEU A 250 19.49 -18.75 0.13
CA LEU A 250 19.16 -18.75 -1.29
C LEU A 250 20.17 -19.54 -2.12
N PHE A 251 21.47 -19.49 -1.76
CA PHE A 251 22.48 -20.35 -2.38
C PHE A 251 22.18 -21.82 -2.15
N SER A 252 21.95 -22.25 -0.90
CA SER A 252 21.59 -23.63 -0.60
C SER A 252 20.35 -24.09 -1.37
N LEU A 253 19.35 -23.22 -1.43
CA LEU A 253 18.07 -23.47 -2.11
C LEU A 253 18.23 -23.61 -3.63
N GLU A 254 19.00 -22.73 -4.27
CA GLU A 254 19.13 -22.68 -5.74
C GLU A 254 20.17 -23.70 -6.24
N SER A 255 21.31 -23.79 -5.59
CA SER A 255 22.40 -24.67 -6.01
C SER A 255 22.28 -26.15 -5.52
N HIS A 256 21.30 -26.41 -4.61
CA HIS A 256 21.15 -27.72 -3.95
C HIS A 256 22.45 -28.19 -3.26
N VAL A 257 23.18 -27.23 -2.68
CA VAL A 257 24.33 -27.51 -1.79
C VAL A 257 23.84 -27.46 -0.35
N ASP A 258 24.21 -28.42 0.46
CA ASP A 258 23.81 -28.54 1.85
C ASP A 258 24.16 -27.26 2.64
N ALA A 259 23.18 -26.70 3.34
CA ALA A 259 23.34 -25.46 4.11
C ALA A 259 24.41 -25.57 5.21
N GLN A 260 24.63 -26.75 5.77
CA GLN A 260 25.68 -26.98 6.75
C GLN A 260 27.06 -26.98 6.09
N VAL A 261 27.17 -27.55 4.89
CA VAL A 261 28.40 -27.52 4.09
C VAL A 261 28.78 -26.09 3.72
N LEU A 262 27.80 -25.28 3.31
CA LEU A 262 28.02 -23.86 3.06
C LEU A 262 28.50 -23.11 4.31
N ARG A 263 27.90 -23.39 5.46
CA ARG A 263 28.27 -22.74 6.72
C ARG A 263 29.65 -23.12 7.23
N THR A 264 30.05 -24.37 7.04
CA THR A 264 31.36 -24.89 7.52
C THR A 264 32.48 -24.67 6.53
N GLY A 265 32.15 -24.31 5.27
CA GLY A 265 33.16 -24.14 4.21
C GLY A 265 33.76 -25.45 3.67
N ASN A 266 33.20 -26.61 4.03
CA ASN A 266 33.71 -27.91 3.57
C ASN A 266 33.13 -28.28 2.18
N LEU A 267 33.41 -27.42 1.19
CA LEU A 267 32.89 -27.49 -0.18
C LEU A 267 33.81 -28.37 -1.05
N LYS A 268 33.20 -29.18 -1.90
CA LYS A 268 33.88 -29.93 -2.98
C LYS A 268 33.91 -29.07 -4.26
N ASP A 269 34.76 -29.41 -5.20
CA ASP A 269 34.85 -28.70 -6.50
C ASP A 269 33.50 -28.69 -7.22
N THR A 270 32.77 -29.79 -7.19
CA THR A 270 31.42 -29.89 -7.75
C THR A 270 30.39 -28.95 -7.07
N ASP A 271 30.58 -28.63 -5.79
CA ASP A 271 29.74 -27.71 -5.06
C ASP A 271 30.04 -26.28 -5.49
N TRP A 272 31.30 -25.94 -5.76
CA TRP A 272 31.70 -24.65 -6.29
C TRP A 272 31.13 -24.39 -7.68
N GLU A 273 31.08 -25.36 -8.58
CA GLU A 273 30.45 -25.21 -9.89
C GLU A 273 28.95 -24.85 -9.77
N LYS A 274 28.23 -25.61 -8.92
CA LYS A 274 26.79 -25.31 -8.65
C LYS A 274 26.57 -23.95 -8.01
N LEU A 275 27.46 -23.54 -7.10
CA LEU A 275 27.38 -22.22 -6.45
C LEU A 275 27.61 -21.09 -7.44
N ILE A 276 28.54 -21.24 -8.39
CA ILE A 276 28.81 -20.23 -9.43
C ILE A 276 27.58 -20.10 -10.34
N GLU A 277 26.96 -21.20 -10.73
CA GLU A 277 25.73 -21.20 -11.52
C GLU A 277 24.59 -20.53 -10.74
N GLY A 278 24.39 -20.91 -9.47
CA GLY A 278 23.42 -20.29 -8.58
C GLY A 278 23.65 -18.80 -8.38
N ALA A 279 24.91 -18.37 -8.22
CA ALA A 279 25.28 -16.96 -8.13
C ALA A 279 24.86 -16.17 -9.38
N GLY A 280 25.07 -16.77 -10.57
CA GLY A 280 24.61 -16.17 -11.83
C GLY A 280 23.09 -15.97 -11.90
N THR A 281 22.32 -16.95 -11.38
CA THR A 281 20.85 -16.86 -11.32
C THR A 281 20.39 -15.80 -10.32
N ILE A 282 20.94 -15.84 -9.09
CA ILE A 282 20.62 -14.88 -8.03
C ILE A 282 20.96 -13.46 -8.48
N GLY A 283 22.16 -13.24 -9.04
CA GLY A 283 22.66 -11.92 -9.44
C GLY A 283 21.88 -11.28 -10.61
N LYS A 284 21.23 -12.08 -11.44
CA LYS A 284 20.37 -11.59 -12.55
C LYS A 284 18.92 -11.30 -12.12
N SER A 285 18.55 -11.73 -10.92
CA SER A 285 17.18 -11.57 -10.43
C SER A 285 16.88 -10.13 -10.01
N LYS A 286 15.59 -9.80 -9.94
CA LYS A 286 15.11 -8.52 -9.40
C LYS A 286 14.75 -8.65 -7.91
N LEU A 287 15.62 -9.33 -7.14
CA LEU A 287 15.45 -9.50 -5.70
C LEU A 287 16.16 -8.38 -4.94
N ILE A 288 15.45 -7.72 -4.07
CA ILE A 288 15.95 -6.67 -3.19
C ILE A 288 15.85 -7.19 -1.76
N ILE A 289 16.93 -7.12 -0.99
CA ILE A 289 16.96 -7.51 0.43
C ILE A 289 17.37 -6.27 1.23
N ASP A 290 16.50 -5.88 2.16
CA ASP A 290 16.71 -4.80 3.11
C ASP A 290 16.74 -5.39 4.53
N ASP A 291 17.86 -5.26 5.23
CA ASP A 291 18.07 -5.76 6.58
C ASP A 291 18.15 -4.64 7.63
N THR A 292 17.52 -3.49 7.35
CA THR A 292 17.43 -2.36 8.29
C THR A 292 16.63 -2.80 9.52
N SER A 293 17.32 -2.92 10.67
CA SER A 293 16.68 -3.29 11.93
C SER A 293 15.77 -2.17 12.45
N GLY A 294 14.59 -2.55 12.98
CA GLY A 294 13.65 -1.60 13.58
C GLY A 294 13.06 -0.59 12.60
N ILE A 295 12.99 -0.93 11.32
CA ILE A 295 12.40 -0.05 10.28
C ILE A 295 10.99 0.38 10.64
N SER A 296 10.68 1.65 10.50
CA SER A 296 9.32 2.17 10.66
C SER A 296 8.47 1.88 9.43
N ILE A 297 7.15 1.84 9.61
CA ILE A 297 6.22 1.65 8.49
C ILE A 297 6.34 2.78 7.44
N THR A 298 6.62 4.00 7.87
CA THR A 298 6.81 5.18 7.00
C THR A 298 8.04 5.01 6.12
N GLU A 299 9.17 4.63 6.72
CA GLU A 299 10.41 4.38 5.99
C GLU A 299 10.26 3.22 5.01
N MET A 300 9.65 2.10 5.44
CA MET A 300 9.36 0.96 4.57
C MET A 300 8.51 1.38 3.37
N ARG A 301 7.47 2.20 3.58
CA ARG A 301 6.60 2.72 2.52
C ARG A 301 7.39 3.55 1.52
N SER A 302 8.26 4.45 2.01
CA SER A 302 9.13 5.29 1.17
C SER A 302 10.06 4.43 0.30
N LYS A 303 10.74 3.44 0.90
CA LYS A 303 11.59 2.48 0.18
C LYS A 303 10.81 1.67 -0.86
N CYS A 304 9.62 1.15 -0.51
CA CYS A 304 8.79 0.40 -1.44
C CYS A 304 8.33 1.24 -2.64
N ARG A 305 7.98 2.51 -2.43
CA ARG A 305 7.66 3.44 -3.53
C ARG A 305 8.85 3.65 -4.46
N LYS A 306 10.04 3.84 -3.89
CA LYS A 306 11.28 3.97 -4.65
C LYS A 306 11.55 2.71 -5.49
N TYR A 307 11.49 1.52 -4.88
CA TYR A 307 11.67 0.24 -5.60
C TYR A 307 10.63 0.06 -6.70
N LYS A 308 9.37 0.45 -6.46
CA LYS A 308 8.30 0.38 -7.47
C LYS A 308 8.60 1.23 -8.69
N LEU A 309 9.19 2.40 -8.50
CA LEU A 309 9.55 3.33 -9.59
C LEU A 309 10.81 2.89 -10.34
N GLU A 310 11.84 2.40 -9.65
CA GLU A 310 13.14 2.09 -10.24
C GLU A 310 13.19 0.72 -10.92
N THR A 311 12.63 -0.31 -10.29
CA THR A 311 12.77 -1.71 -10.74
C THR A 311 11.44 -2.38 -11.08
N GLY A 312 10.32 -1.72 -10.73
CA GLY A 312 9.03 -2.37 -10.61
C GLY A 312 8.98 -3.21 -9.34
N LEU A 313 7.83 -3.36 -8.69
CA LEU A 313 7.67 -4.15 -7.48
C LEU A 313 6.41 -4.99 -7.62
N ASP A 314 6.58 -6.31 -7.47
CA ASP A 314 5.50 -7.28 -7.65
C ASP A 314 5.15 -8.01 -6.35
N LEU A 315 6.07 -8.15 -5.40
CA LEU A 315 5.87 -8.84 -4.13
C LEU A 315 6.70 -8.19 -3.02
N ILE A 316 6.10 -8.03 -1.83
CA ILE A 316 6.76 -7.57 -0.62
C ILE A 316 6.70 -8.69 0.42
N ILE A 317 7.83 -8.98 1.08
CA ILE A 317 7.95 -9.96 2.17
C ILE A 317 8.56 -9.26 3.38
N ILE A 318 7.98 -9.49 4.57
CA ILE A 318 8.42 -8.88 5.83
C ILE A 318 8.67 -9.99 6.86
N ASP A 319 9.91 -10.15 7.34
CA ASP A 319 10.31 -11.15 8.33
C ASP A 319 10.94 -10.48 9.56
N TYR A 320 10.22 -10.30 10.65
CA TYR A 320 8.82 -10.51 10.97
C TYR A 320 8.23 -9.26 11.65
N LEU A 321 6.91 -9.14 11.63
CA LEU A 321 6.15 -7.94 12.04
C LEU A 321 6.49 -7.42 13.43
N GLN A 322 6.71 -8.31 14.40
CA GLN A 322 6.94 -7.93 15.79
C GLN A 322 8.28 -7.22 16.03
N LEU A 323 9.16 -7.12 15.02
CA LEU A 323 10.42 -6.36 15.10
C LEU A 323 10.32 -4.97 14.48
N MET A 324 9.18 -4.65 13.85
CA MET A 324 8.94 -3.30 13.32
C MET A 324 8.74 -2.30 14.47
N SER A 325 9.15 -1.06 14.24
CA SER A 325 8.90 0.07 15.13
C SER A 325 7.60 0.78 14.72
N GLY A 326 6.75 1.09 15.70
CA GLY A 326 5.57 1.94 15.49
C GLY A 326 5.96 3.38 15.24
N SER A 327 5.07 4.15 14.59
CA SER A 327 5.28 5.56 14.23
C SER A 327 5.22 6.54 15.41
N GLY A 328 4.95 6.09 16.62
CA GLY A 328 4.71 6.94 17.80
C GLY A 328 5.59 6.56 18.98
N GLY A 329 6.60 7.36 19.29
CA GLY A 329 7.41 7.27 20.52
C GLY A 329 6.63 7.60 21.81
N ARG A 330 5.39 7.10 21.96
CA ARG A 330 4.61 7.20 23.20
C ARG A 330 4.87 5.97 24.04
N SER A 331 5.55 6.13 25.15
CA SER A 331 5.92 5.08 26.10
C SER A 331 4.74 4.37 26.79
N ASN A 332 3.50 4.68 26.43
CA ASN A 332 2.28 4.19 27.08
C ASN A 332 1.31 3.42 26.15
N GLU A 333 1.63 3.25 24.87
CA GLU A 333 0.79 2.42 23.99
C GLU A 333 1.09 0.95 24.24
N SER A 334 0.05 0.12 24.33
CA SER A 334 0.25 -1.32 24.47
C SER A 334 0.83 -1.87 23.17
N ARG A 335 1.76 -2.82 23.23
CA ARG A 335 2.36 -3.50 22.07
C ARG A 335 1.30 -4.01 21.09
N GLN A 336 0.14 -4.38 21.61
CA GLN A 336 -1.00 -4.84 20.83
C GLN A 336 -1.58 -3.73 19.94
N GLN A 337 -1.63 -2.48 20.42
CA GLN A 337 -2.09 -1.34 19.61
C GLN A 337 -1.11 -1.02 18.49
N GLU A 338 0.19 -1.01 18.82
CA GLU A 338 1.26 -0.81 17.83
C GLU A 338 1.21 -1.82 16.69
N ILE A 339 1.07 -3.12 17.00
CA ILE A 339 0.93 -4.18 16.01
C ILE A 339 -0.34 -3.98 15.16
N SER A 340 -1.43 -3.51 15.77
CA SER A 340 -2.69 -3.22 15.06
C SER A 340 -2.55 -2.06 14.07
N GLU A 341 -1.78 -1.03 14.41
CA GLU A 341 -1.48 0.08 13.50
C GLU A 341 -0.58 -0.35 12.35
N ILE A 342 0.45 -1.15 12.66
CA ILE A 342 1.35 -1.72 11.64
C ILE A 342 0.53 -2.56 10.65
N SER A 343 -0.34 -3.43 11.12
CA SER A 343 -1.19 -4.29 10.27
C SER A 343 -2.05 -3.49 9.30
N ARG A 344 -2.81 -2.50 9.82
CA ARG A 344 -3.63 -1.61 8.98
C ARG A 344 -2.79 -0.85 7.96
N SER A 345 -1.63 -0.38 8.37
CA SER A 345 -0.70 0.35 7.50
C SER A 345 -0.14 -0.53 6.40
N LEU A 346 0.17 -1.80 6.68
CA LEU A 346 0.61 -2.78 5.68
C LEU A 346 -0.50 -3.14 4.69
N LYS A 347 -1.75 -3.27 5.15
CA LYS A 347 -2.89 -3.43 4.24
C LYS A 347 -3.08 -2.19 3.37
N GLY A 348 -2.88 -0.99 3.94
CA GLY A 348 -2.84 0.26 3.19
C GLY A 348 -1.74 0.27 2.11
N LEU A 349 -0.53 -0.15 2.47
CA LEU A 349 0.61 -0.26 1.56
C LEU A 349 0.34 -1.23 0.40
N ALA A 350 -0.21 -2.41 0.69
CA ALA A 350 -0.57 -3.41 -0.32
C ALA A 350 -1.55 -2.84 -1.36
N ARG A 351 -2.57 -2.10 -0.89
CA ARG A 351 -3.55 -1.43 -1.77
C ARG A 351 -2.94 -0.30 -2.57
N GLU A 352 -2.19 0.58 -1.93
CA GLU A 352 -1.53 1.74 -2.54
C GLU A 352 -0.62 1.33 -3.70
N LEU A 353 0.23 0.33 -3.47
CA LEU A 353 1.16 -0.16 -4.47
C LEU A 353 0.55 -1.19 -5.43
N ASN A 354 -0.67 -1.68 -5.15
CA ASN A 354 -1.31 -2.77 -5.88
C ASN A 354 -0.40 -4.01 -5.99
N VAL A 355 0.17 -4.43 -4.84
CA VAL A 355 1.15 -5.51 -4.71
C VAL A 355 0.78 -6.38 -3.52
N PRO A 356 0.84 -7.73 -3.59
CA PRO A 356 0.70 -8.58 -2.44
C PRO A 356 1.81 -8.34 -1.41
N VAL A 357 1.44 -8.35 -0.13
CA VAL A 357 2.37 -8.24 0.99
C VAL A 357 2.27 -9.52 1.82
N ILE A 358 3.36 -10.26 1.93
CA ILE A 358 3.49 -11.39 2.85
C ILE A 358 4.15 -10.89 4.14
N ALA A 359 3.45 -11.00 5.25
CA ALA A 359 3.95 -10.61 6.56
C ALA A 359 4.12 -11.86 7.43
N LEU A 360 5.30 -12.04 7.99
CA LEU A 360 5.57 -13.15 8.89
C LEU A 360 5.24 -12.77 10.32
N SER A 361 4.71 -13.73 11.07
CA SER A 361 4.38 -13.56 12.49
C SER A 361 4.80 -14.78 13.30
N GLN A 362 5.15 -14.54 14.55
CA GLN A 362 5.43 -15.63 15.49
C GLN A 362 4.18 -15.94 16.31
N LEU A 363 3.85 -17.24 16.44
CA LEU A 363 2.73 -17.69 17.24
C LEU A 363 3.04 -17.67 18.74
N SER A 364 1.99 -17.50 19.55
CA SER A 364 2.06 -17.60 21.01
C SER A 364 2.58 -18.97 21.46
N ARG A 365 3.28 -19.00 22.60
CA ARG A 365 3.73 -20.24 23.25
C ARG A 365 2.58 -21.13 23.73
N ALA A 366 1.38 -20.59 23.85
CA ALA A 366 0.17 -21.32 24.24
C ALA A 366 -0.13 -22.52 23.31
N VAL A 367 0.26 -22.47 22.05
CA VAL A 367 0.14 -23.59 21.09
C VAL A 367 0.82 -24.86 21.62
N GLU A 368 2.00 -24.72 22.21
CA GLU A 368 2.80 -25.85 22.69
C GLU A 368 2.27 -26.50 23.97
N GLN A 369 1.36 -25.80 24.69
CA GLN A 369 0.74 -26.31 25.92
C GLN A 369 -0.48 -27.18 25.64
N ARG A 370 -1.02 -27.17 24.41
CA ARG A 370 -2.12 -28.02 24.02
C ARG A 370 -1.67 -29.44 23.68
N THR A 371 -2.57 -30.39 23.86
CA THR A 371 -2.34 -31.79 23.44
C THR A 371 -2.19 -31.86 21.91
N ASP A 372 -3.09 -31.19 21.21
CA ASP A 372 -2.97 -30.92 19.77
C ASP A 372 -2.21 -29.61 19.59
N LYS A 373 -0.95 -29.72 19.16
CA LYS A 373 -0.06 -28.56 18.93
C LYS A 373 -0.29 -27.90 17.58
N ARG A 374 -1.40 -28.18 16.91
CA ARG A 374 -1.75 -27.56 15.62
C ARG A 374 -2.17 -26.11 15.82
N PRO A 375 -1.61 -25.18 15.04
CA PRO A 375 -1.94 -23.77 15.12
C PRO A 375 -3.40 -23.46 14.73
N MET A 376 -3.99 -22.47 15.41
CA MET A 376 -5.30 -21.92 15.09
C MET A 376 -5.27 -20.39 15.19
N LEU A 377 -6.30 -19.71 14.67
CA LEU A 377 -6.36 -18.23 14.64
C LEU A 377 -6.22 -17.59 16.02
N SER A 378 -6.75 -18.21 17.08
CA SER A 378 -6.62 -17.71 18.46
C SER A 378 -5.17 -17.67 18.97
N ASP A 379 -4.22 -18.35 18.30
CA ASP A 379 -2.80 -18.36 18.68
C ASP A 379 -2.06 -17.10 18.21
N LEU A 380 -2.72 -16.25 17.42
CA LEU A 380 -2.28 -14.91 17.04
C LEU A 380 -2.58 -13.85 18.13
N ARG A 381 -2.76 -14.22 19.39
CA ARG A 381 -3.35 -13.43 20.49
C ARG A 381 -2.76 -12.03 20.74
N GLU A 382 -1.49 -11.82 20.49
CA GLU A 382 -0.87 -10.48 20.55
C GLU A 382 -1.13 -9.66 19.29
N SER A 383 -1.79 -10.27 18.30
CA SER A 383 -1.95 -9.77 16.93
C SER A 383 -3.39 -9.96 16.43
N GLY A 384 -4.40 -9.95 17.30
CA GLY A 384 -5.82 -10.18 16.91
C GLY A 384 -6.31 -9.22 15.83
N ALA A 385 -5.79 -8.01 15.77
CA ALA A 385 -6.10 -7.06 14.68
C ALA A 385 -5.50 -7.50 13.35
N ILE A 386 -4.32 -8.15 13.32
CA ILE A 386 -3.71 -8.65 12.08
C ILE A 386 -4.60 -9.69 11.42
N GLU A 387 -5.23 -10.56 12.22
CA GLU A 387 -6.20 -11.53 11.72
C GLU A 387 -7.35 -10.83 10.98
N GLN A 388 -7.86 -9.72 11.52
CA GLN A 388 -8.98 -9.00 10.90
C GLN A 388 -8.57 -8.32 9.59
N ASP A 389 -7.39 -7.70 9.56
CA ASP A 389 -6.87 -6.94 8.43
C ASP A 389 -6.38 -7.84 7.28
N ALA A 390 -5.82 -9.02 7.60
CA ALA A 390 -5.29 -9.96 6.62
C ALA A 390 -6.41 -10.56 5.74
N ASP A 391 -6.14 -10.69 4.46
CA ASP A 391 -7.02 -11.36 3.50
C ASP A 391 -6.85 -12.87 3.54
N VAL A 392 -5.61 -13.33 3.80
CA VAL A 392 -5.23 -14.73 3.95
C VAL A 392 -4.41 -14.89 5.21
N CYS A 393 -4.74 -15.91 6.03
CA CYS A 393 -3.90 -16.33 7.16
C CYS A 393 -3.50 -17.79 6.98
N MET A 394 -2.21 -18.04 6.98
CA MET A 394 -1.62 -19.37 6.85
C MET A 394 -0.76 -19.72 8.06
N PHE A 395 -0.80 -20.95 8.48
CA PHE A 395 0.08 -21.48 9.51
C PHE A 395 0.96 -22.58 8.94
N ILE A 396 2.21 -22.64 9.41
CA ILE A 396 3.12 -23.73 9.10
C ILE A 396 3.19 -24.65 10.32
N TYR A 397 2.91 -25.92 10.10
CA TYR A 397 2.98 -26.97 11.10
C TYR A 397 3.79 -28.15 10.58
N ARG A 398 4.61 -28.73 11.44
CA ARG A 398 5.37 -29.93 11.16
C ARG A 398 5.23 -30.87 12.33
N GLU A 399 4.62 -32.03 12.07
CA GLU A 399 4.38 -33.03 13.09
C GLU A 399 5.69 -33.68 13.57
N ASP A 400 6.62 -33.93 12.63
CA ASP A 400 7.94 -34.53 12.91
C ASP A 400 8.81 -33.73 13.90
N TYR A 401 8.52 -32.45 14.08
CA TYR A 401 9.17 -31.60 15.08
C TYR A 401 8.73 -31.94 16.51
N TYR A 402 7.48 -32.36 16.70
CA TYR A 402 6.90 -32.65 18.01
C TYR A 402 6.83 -34.14 18.31
N VAL A 403 6.71 -34.98 17.28
CA VAL A 403 6.57 -36.44 17.36
C VAL A 403 7.59 -37.07 16.45
N PRO A 404 8.75 -37.48 16.99
CA PRO A 404 9.87 -38.03 16.18
C PRO A 404 9.52 -39.31 15.40
N ASP A 405 8.55 -40.07 15.88
CA ASP A 405 8.13 -41.34 15.30
C ASP A 405 6.85 -41.27 14.46
N THR A 406 6.48 -40.05 14.01
CA THR A 406 5.34 -39.88 13.12
C THR A 406 5.53 -40.53 11.76
N GLU A 407 4.45 -40.94 11.11
CA GLU A 407 4.44 -41.40 9.71
C GLU A 407 4.69 -40.24 8.74
N ASP A 408 4.36 -38.99 9.11
CA ASP A 408 4.51 -37.78 8.31
C ASP A 408 5.91 -37.16 8.43
N LYS A 409 6.96 -37.96 8.38
CA LYS A 409 8.38 -37.47 8.40
C LYS A 409 8.66 -36.59 7.19
N ASN A 410 9.31 -35.45 7.46
CA ASN A 410 9.65 -34.47 6.42
C ASN A 410 8.44 -33.91 5.65
N ILE A 411 7.27 -33.93 6.25
CA ILE A 411 6.07 -33.27 5.72
C ILE A 411 5.79 -32.00 6.53
N ALA A 412 5.53 -30.93 5.82
CA ALA A 412 5.07 -29.68 6.39
C ALA A 412 3.63 -29.40 5.90
N GLU A 413 2.79 -29.04 6.83
CA GLU A 413 1.41 -28.63 6.52
C GLU A 413 1.33 -27.10 6.48
N ILE A 414 0.80 -26.58 5.39
CA ILE A 414 0.42 -25.17 5.24
C ILE A 414 -1.09 -25.10 5.46
N ILE A 415 -1.48 -24.66 6.65
CA ILE A 415 -2.87 -24.58 7.08
C ILE A 415 -3.42 -23.20 6.71
N ILE A 416 -4.28 -23.13 5.71
CA ILE A 416 -5.01 -21.91 5.32
C ILE A 416 -6.18 -21.78 6.29
N ALA A 417 -6.02 -21.00 7.35
CA ALA A 417 -7.03 -20.86 8.41
C ALA A 417 -8.04 -19.74 8.11
N LYS A 418 -7.65 -18.77 7.27
CA LYS A 418 -8.53 -17.70 6.79
C LYS A 418 -8.20 -17.39 5.34
N GLN A 419 -9.25 -17.22 4.53
CA GLN A 419 -9.17 -16.69 3.17
C GLN A 419 -10.48 -15.95 2.86
N ARG A 420 -10.36 -14.66 2.43
CA ARG A 420 -11.56 -13.85 2.12
C ARG A 420 -12.26 -14.29 0.84
N ASN A 421 -11.48 -14.69 -0.17
CA ASN A 421 -11.97 -14.95 -1.52
C ASN A 421 -11.76 -16.41 -1.96
N GLY A 422 -11.76 -17.35 -1.03
CA GLY A 422 -11.57 -18.75 -1.37
C GLY A 422 -11.75 -19.70 -0.17
N PRO A 423 -11.57 -21.01 -0.39
CA PRO A 423 -11.76 -22.02 0.64
C PRO A 423 -10.56 -22.07 1.61
N VAL A 424 -10.84 -22.35 2.87
CA VAL A 424 -9.83 -22.76 3.86
C VAL A 424 -9.46 -24.23 3.66
N GLY A 425 -8.35 -24.65 4.26
CA GLY A 425 -7.91 -26.05 4.21
C GLY A 425 -6.39 -26.18 4.40
N THR A 426 -5.89 -27.40 4.26
CA THR A 426 -4.48 -27.70 4.44
C THR A 426 -3.85 -28.13 3.13
N VAL A 427 -2.61 -27.71 2.91
CA VAL A 427 -1.74 -28.14 1.81
C VAL A 427 -0.53 -28.83 2.42
N ARG A 428 -0.18 -29.99 1.90
CA ARG A 428 1.01 -30.74 2.34
C ARG A 428 2.17 -30.45 1.40
N LEU A 429 3.35 -30.19 1.98
CA LEU A 429 4.58 -29.94 1.26
C LEU A 429 5.69 -30.86 1.82
N ALA A 430 6.55 -31.34 0.95
CA ALA A 430 7.76 -32.03 1.37
C ALA A 430 8.77 -31.03 1.95
N TRP A 431 9.35 -31.33 3.09
CA TRP A 431 10.39 -30.54 3.74
C TRP A 431 11.76 -31.19 3.57
N MET A 432 12.72 -30.45 3.04
CA MET A 432 14.11 -30.87 2.83
C MET A 432 15.03 -30.00 3.69
N PRO A 433 15.32 -30.43 4.94
CA PRO A 433 16.05 -29.62 5.91
C PRO A 433 17.47 -29.27 5.46
N GLN A 434 18.16 -30.16 4.73
CA GLN A 434 19.52 -29.94 4.24
C GLN A 434 19.62 -28.74 3.27
N TYR A 435 18.54 -28.42 2.54
CA TYR A 435 18.49 -27.30 1.59
C TYR A 435 17.60 -26.17 2.07
N THR A 436 17.02 -26.27 3.27
CA THR A 436 15.98 -25.37 3.78
C THR A 436 14.85 -25.17 2.75
N ARG A 437 14.45 -26.26 2.08
CA ARG A 437 13.55 -26.24 0.94
C ARG A 437 12.22 -26.91 1.24
N PHE A 438 11.15 -26.26 0.81
CA PHE A 438 9.84 -26.87 0.64
C PHE A 438 9.65 -27.30 -0.82
N GLY A 439 9.03 -28.44 -1.04
CA GLY A 439 8.71 -28.96 -2.36
C GLY A 439 7.26 -29.42 -2.44
N ASN A 440 6.73 -29.55 -3.66
CA ASN A 440 5.44 -30.17 -3.86
C ASN A 440 5.52 -31.66 -3.46
N GLU A 441 4.52 -32.13 -2.71
CA GLU A 441 4.40 -33.55 -2.39
C GLU A 441 4.07 -34.32 -3.68
N LEU A 442 4.84 -35.38 -3.95
CA LEU A 442 4.56 -36.25 -5.10
C LEU A 442 3.28 -37.04 -4.79
N ARG A 443 2.21 -36.77 -5.51
CA ARG A 443 1.01 -37.64 -5.47
C ARG A 443 1.41 -38.98 -6.08
N GLN A 444 1.37 -40.03 -5.30
CA GLN A 444 1.31 -41.36 -5.89
C GLN A 444 -0.01 -41.45 -6.62
N ASP A 445 0.03 -41.51 -7.95
CA ASP A 445 -1.14 -41.81 -8.76
C ASP A 445 -1.67 -43.16 -8.30
N SER A 446 -2.82 -43.15 -7.62
CA SER A 446 -3.57 -44.32 -7.16
C SER A 446 -4.53 -44.81 -8.25
#